data_8c455c63126db89f68f095070b1a515c
#
_entry.id   8c455c63126db89f68f095070b1a515c
#
_cell.length_a   1.000
_cell.length_b   1.000
_cell.length_c   1.000
_cell.angle_alpha   90.00
_cell.angle_beta   90.00
_cell.angle_gamma   90.00
#
_symmetry.space_group_name_H-M   'P 1'
#
loop_
_entity.id
_entity.type
_entity.pdbx_description
1 polymer ?
#
loop_
_entity_poly.entity_id
_entity_poly.type
_entity_poly.pdbx_seq_one_letter_code
_entity_poly.pdbx_strand_id
1 'polypeptide(L)'
;MKNMTRMFYYAMNFNTDLSTWDISSVVDMSYMFNYASMFNTSLSTWDVLSVVDMKYMFSGASKFNSDVSRWRGVAASNPQSGMFDSAYAFTSKYACLTSYDGPANTCSLIPLTNNNFQNSISNCLSSSSDGMCVSSPYGVMSSWNTSLVTNMANGFSNSYYSYNYDFIDLSSWDVSSVTSMSSMFSNLYYRNVEVSSWDVSKVTDMFYMFQSAYEFNSDLSKWDVSSVTNMYGMFYNAYRFNSDISKWDVSSVMFSGMGFMFFSASAFNHDVSGWRGPAAESSQSNLFYGATAFID
;
A
#
# COMPACT_ATOMS: atom_id res chain seq x y z
N MET A 1 -8.46 8.85 -39.18
CA MET A 1 -9.90 9.11 -38.92
C MET A 1 -9.99 10.29 -37.97
N LYS A 2 -10.81 11.33 -38.26
CA LYS A 2 -10.86 12.54 -37.40
C LYS A 2 -11.94 12.51 -36.32
N ASN A 3 -12.88 11.60 -36.42
CA ASN A 3 -14.03 11.50 -35.49
C ASN A 3 -14.23 10.05 -35.06
N MET A 4 -14.27 9.82 -33.75
CA MET A 4 -14.51 8.53 -33.10
C MET A 4 -15.72 8.59 -32.13
N THR A 5 -16.59 9.61 -32.32
CA THR A 5 -17.81 9.77 -31.51
C THR A 5 -18.62 8.48 -31.49
N ARG A 6 -18.95 7.99 -30.28
CA ARG A 6 -19.78 6.80 -30.07
C ARG A 6 -19.28 5.49 -30.69
N MET A 7 -17.99 5.37 -31.07
CA MET A 7 -17.47 4.18 -31.77
C MET A 7 -17.75 2.87 -31.04
N PHE A 8 -17.67 2.85 -29.71
CA PHE A 8 -17.96 1.69 -28.85
C PHE A 8 -19.10 1.98 -27.86
N TYR A 9 -20.03 2.86 -28.27
CA TYR A 9 -21.20 3.24 -27.48
C TYR A 9 -22.07 2.01 -27.16
N TYR A 10 -22.35 1.77 -25.86
CA TYR A 10 -23.08 0.58 -25.37
C TYR A 10 -22.44 -0.78 -25.73
N ALA A 11 -21.17 -0.81 -26.11
CA ALA A 11 -20.45 -2.06 -26.37
C ALA A 11 -20.04 -2.72 -25.03
N MET A 12 -21.03 -3.25 -24.28
CA MET A 12 -20.89 -3.66 -22.87
C MET A 12 -19.79 -4.70 -22.64
N ASN A 13 -19.53 -5.59 -23.61
CA ASN A 13 -18.51 -6.65 -23.51
C ASN A 13 -17.19 -6.29 -24.19
N PHE A 14 -17.05 -5.07 -24.71
CA PHE A 14 -15.85 -4.64 -25.42
C PHE A 14 -14.69 -4.43 -24.44
N ASN A 15 -13.59 -5.14 -24.66
CA ASN A 15 -12.35 -5.00 -23.89
C ASN A 15 -11.11 -5.41 -24.72
N THR A 16 -11.13 -5.09 -26.03
CA THR A 16 -9.99 -5.36 -26.91
C THR A 16 -8.89 -4.32 -26.70
N ASP A 17 -7.63 -4.76 -26.76
CA ASP A 17 -6.47 -3.86 -26.66
C ASP A 17 -6.43 -2.88 -27.84
N LEU A 18 -6.38 -1.60 -27.49
CA LEU A 18 -6.31 -0.47 -28.42
C LEU A 18 -4.99 0.30 -28.32
N SER A 19 -4.00 -0.22 -27.61
CA SER A 19 -2.74 0.48 -27.34
C SER A 19 -1.93 0.82 -28.60
N THR A 20 -2.16 0.09 -29.70
CA THR A 20 -1.48 0.26 -30.98
C THR A 20 -2.21 1.21 -31.94
N TRP A 21 -3.36 1.74 -31.55
CA TRP A 21 -4.12 2.63 -32.42
C TRP A 21 -3.44 4.00 -32.54
N ASP A 22 -3.22 4.45 -33.77
CA ASP A 22 -2.84 5.83 -34.05
C ASP A 22 -4.07 6.73 -34.04
N ILE A 23 -4.21 7.49 -32.97
CA ILE A 23 -5.31 8.42 -32.75
C ILE A 23 -4.86 9.89 -32.81
N SER A 24 -3.62 10.16 -33.21
CA SER A 24 -3.00 11.50 -33.22
C SER A 24 -3.77 12.54 -34.06
N SER A 25 -4.55 12.08 -35.05
CA SER A 25 -5.39 12.94 -35.91
C SER A 25 -6.85 13.03 -35.46
N VAL A 26 -7.22 12.41 -34.34
CA VAL A 26 -8.61 12.39 -33.85
C VAL A 26 -8.92 13.72 -33.15
N VAL A 27 -10.09 14.28 -33.45
CA VAL A 27 -10.54 15.58 -32.94
C VAL A 27 -11.70 15.42 -31.94
N ASP A 28 -12.56 14.40 -32.13
CA ASP A 28 -13.74 14.18 -31.31
C ASP A 28 -13.83 12.72 -30.88
N MET A 29 -13.84 12.49 -29.56
CA MET A 29 -13.98 11.20 -28.89
C MET A 29 -15.18 11.17 -27.96
N SER A 30 -16.13 12.10 -28.12
CA SER A 30 -17.32 12.16 -27.26
C SER A 30 -18.10 10.87 -27.30
N TYR A 31 -18.51 10.37 -26.11
CA TYR A 31 -19.25 9.13 -25.91
C TYR A 31 -18.55 7.85 -26.44
N MET A 32 -17.25 7.86 -26.72
CA MET A 32 -16.58 6.75 -27.43
C MET A 32 -16.75 5.41 -26.70
N PHE A 33 -16.61 5.36 -25.40
CA PHE A 33 -16.77 4.16 -24.56
C PHE A 33 -17.94 4.27 -23.58
N ASN A 34 -18.91 5.13 -23.89
CA ASN A 34 -20.06 5.34 -23.02
C ASN A 34 -20.86 4.06 -22.87
N TYR A 35 -21.08 3.61 -21.61
CA TYR A 35 -21.67 2.31 -21.25
C TYR A 35 -20.92 1.06 -21.77
N ALA A 36 -19.66 1.16 -22.16
CA ALA A 36 -18.79 0.01 -22.41
C ALA A 36 -18.31 -0.57 -21.06
N SER A 37 -19.19 -1.23 -20.33
CA SER A 37 -19.05 -1.58 -18.92
C SER A 37 -17.85 -2.47 -18.59
N MET A 38 -17.41 -3.33 -19.54
CA MET A 38 -16.25 -4.23 -19.37
C MET A 38 -14.94 -3.62 -19.86
N PHE A 39 -14.97 -2.43 -20.47
CA PHE A 39 -13.77 -1.79 -21.03
C PHE A 39 -12.78 -1.41 -19.95
N ASN A 40 -11.55 -1.95 -20.03
CA ASN A 40 -10.46 -1.69 -19.07
C ASN A 40 -9.07 -1.91 -19.68
N THR A 41 -8.85 -1.59 -20.96
CA THR A 41 -7.51 -1.66 -21.54
C THR A 41 -6.74 -0.37 -21.31
N SER A 42 -5.39 -0.47 -21.32
CA SER A 42 -4.53 0.70 -21.13
C SER A 42 -4.61 1.65 -22.32
N LEU A 43 -4.84 2.92 -22.04
CA LEU A 43 -4.83 4.00 -23.01
C LEU A 43 -3.66 5.00 -22.75
N SER A 44 -2.68 4.61 -21.94
CA SER A 44 -1.57 5.47 -21.53
C SER A 44 -0.66 5.93 -22.71
N THR A 45 -0.69 5.18 -23.81
CA THR A 45 0.10 5.46 -25.03
C THR A 45 -0.61 6.37 -26.02
N TRP A 46 -1.87 6.70 -25.77
CA TRP A 46 -2.65 7.50 -26.71
C TRP A 46 -2.18 8.96 -26.75
N ASP A 47 -1.92 9.45 -27.98
CA ASP A 47 -1.68 10.87 -28.23
C ASP A 47 -3.02 11.59 -28.50
N VAL A 48 -3.50 12.31 -27.49
CA VAL A 48 -4.77 13.03 -27.51
C VAL A 48 -4.61 14.55 -27.74
N LEU A 49 -3.44 15.01 -28.20
CA LEU A 49 -3.15 16.43 -28.38
C LEU A 49 -4.15 17.14 -29.29
N SER A 50 -4.63 16.47 -30.34
CA SER A 50 -5.59 17.03 -31.31
C SER A 50 -7.05 16.97 -30.85
N VAL A 51 -7.36 16.25 -29.75
CA VAL A 51 -8.72 16.04 -29.28
C VAL A 51 -9.27 17.30 -28.60
N VAL A 52 -10.47 17.72 -29.00
CA VAL A 52 -11.16 18.90 -28.45
C VAL A 52 -12.42 18.54 -27.65
N ASP A 53 -13.02 17.35 -27.87
CA ASP A 53 -14.21 16.91 -27.17
C ASP A 53 -14.05 15.45 -26.69
N MET A 54 -14.17 15.25 -25.37
CA MET A 54 -14.16 13.94 -24.67
C MET A 54 -15.37 13.80 -23.74
N LYS A 55 -16.43 14.62 -23.92
CA LYS A 55 -17.59 14.56 -23.03
C LYS A 55 -18.21 13.17 -23.02
N TYR A 56 -18.56 12.68 -21.82
CA TYR A 56 -19.14 11.37 -21.58
C TYR A 56 -18.32 10.18 -22.13
N MET A 57 -17.02 10.37 -22.41
CA MET A 57 -16.20 9.35 -23.08
C MET A 57 -16.21 8.01 -22.34
N PHE A 58 -16.10 8.02 -21.02
CA PHE A 58 -16.09 6.82 -20.17
C PHE A 58 -17.32 6.72 -19.26
N SER A 59 -18.35 7.54 -19.49
CA SER A 59 -19.55 7.51 -18.65
C SER A 59 -20.20 6.11 -18.72
N GLY A 60 -20.44 5.50 -17.56
CA GLY A 60 -20.95 4.12 -17.47
C GLY A 60 -19.95 3.01 -17.81
N ALA A 61 -18.70 3.32 -18.13
CA ALA A 61 -17.61 2.34 -18.28
C ALA A 61 -17.13 1.87 -16.90
N SER A 62 -17.92 1.08 -16.20
CA SER A 62 -17.79 0.78 -14.78
C SER A 62 -16.48 0.06 -14.39
N LYS A 63 -15.83 -0.64 -15.34
CA LYS A 63 -14.53 -1.31 -15.14
C LYS A 63 -13.33 -0.49 -15.60
N PHE A 64 -13.55 0.64 -16.30
CA PHE A 64 -12.44 1.47 -16.77
C PHE A 64 -11.57 1.94 -15.62
N ASN A 65 -10.25 1.72 -15.73
CA ASN A 65 -9.30 1.97 -14.66
C ASN A 65 -7.89 2.35 -15.17
N SER A 66 -7.78 2.83 -16.42
CA SER A 66 -6.51 3.21 -17.02
C SER A 66 -6.05 4.59 -16.54
N ASP A 67 -4.73 4.74 -16.33
CA ASP A 67 -4.11 6.02 -16.02
C ASP A 67 -4.12 6.94 -17.26
N VAL A 68 -4.80 8.07 -17.14
CA VAL A 68 -4.91 9.12 -18.16
C VAL A 68 -4.24 10.43 -17.74
N SER A 69 -3.52 10.45 -16.63
CA SER A 69 -2.86 11.64 -16.07
C SER A 69 -1.79 12.23 -17.02
N ARG A 70 -1.27 11.42 -17.93
CA ARG A 70 -0.27 11.85 -18.93
C ARG A 70 -0.87 12.44 -20.19
N TRP A 71 -2.17 12.39 -20.38
CA TRP A 71 -2.81 13.01 -21.54
C TRP A 71 -2.59 14.51 -21.55
N ARG A 72 -2.42 15.07 -22.73
CA ARG A 72 -2.16 16.51 -22.96
C ARG A 72 -3.09 17.00 -24.07
N GLY A 73 -3.22 18.31 -24.22
CA GLY A 73 -4.06 18.94 -25.21
C GLY A 73 -5.32 19.60 -24.60
N VAL A 74 -6.14 20.20 -25.45
CA VAL A 74 -7.26 21.05 -25.01
C VAL A 74 -8.27 20.25 -24.21
N ALA A 75 -8.75 19.12 -24.72
CA ALA A 75 -9.76 18.31 -24.01
C ALA A 75 -9.20 17.68 -22.75
N ALA A 76 -7.95 17.22 -22.76
CA ALA A 76 -7.33 16.59 -21.58
C ALA A 76 -7.02 17.59 -20.45
N SER A 77 -6.93 18.88 -20.75
CA SER A 77 -6.56 19.95 -19.81
C SER A 77 -7.75 20.79 -19.34
N ASN A 78 -8.95 20.51 -19.84
CA ASN A 78 -10.17 21.21 -19.47
C ASN A 78 -11.27 20.22 -19.06
N PRO A 79 -12.18 20.61 -18.14
CA PRO A 79 -13.32 19.76 -17.77
C PRO A 79 -14.13 19.33 -18.99
N GLN A 80 -14.52 18.06 -19.01
CA GLN A 80 -15.31 17.44 -20.06
C GLN A 80 -16.57 16.84 -19.44
N SER A 81 -17.74 17.42 -19.68
CA SER A 81 -19.00 17.03 -19.03
C SER A 81 -19.19 15.51 -18.96
N GLY A 82 -19.34 14.99 -17.73
CA GLY A 82 -19.62 13.60 -17.45
C GLY A 82 -18.57 12.60 -17.95
N MET A 83 -17.34 13.04 -18.23
CA MET A 83 -16.29 12.17 -18.83
C MET A 83 -16.11 10.85 -18.09
N PHE A 84 -16.17 10.88 -16.75
CA PHE A 84 -16.00 9.72 -15.87
C PHE A 84 -17.27 9.40 -15.05
N ASP A 85 -18.43 9.93 -15.43
CA ASP A 85 -19.68 9.65 -14.71
C ASP A 85 -19.94 8.15 -14.68
N SER A 86 -20.23 7.59 -13.50
CA SER A 86 -20.46 6.14 -13.31
C SER A 86 -19.30 5.23 -13.79
N ALA A 87 -18.10 5.78 -14.01
CA ALA A 87 -16.87 5.01 -14.22
C ALA A 87 -16.28 4.60 -12.85
N TYR A 88 -16.99 3.73 -12.14
CA TYR A 88 -16.76 3.45 -10.71
C TYR A 88 -15.34 2.98 -10.38
N ALA A 89 -14.75 2.12 -11.20
CA ALA A 89 -13.38 1.66 -10.96
C ALA A 89 -12.36 2.79 -11.10
N PHE A 90 -12.57 3.72 -12.06
CA PHE A 90 -11.71 4.89 -12.22
C PHE A 90 -11.87 5.88 -11.06
N THR A 91 -13.09 6.30 -10.75
CA THR A 91 -13.37 7.31 -9.73
C THR A 91 -13.09 6.83 -8.29
N SER A 92 -13.02 5.51 -8.07
CA SER A 92 -12.58 4.96 -6.79
C SER A 92 -11.05 4.96 -6.64
N LYS A 93 -10.30 5.03 -7.74
CA LYS A 93 -8.84 4.97 -7.78
C LYS A 93 -8.19 6.35 -7.99
N TYR A 94 -8.81 7.19 -8.80
CA TYR A 94 -8.29 8.51 -9.18
C TYR A 94 -9.21 9.63 -8.71
N ALA A 95 -8.61 10.68 -8.15
CA ALA A 95 -9.27 11.95 -7.89
C ALA A 95 -8.85 12.97 -8.95
N CYS A 96 -9.82 13.57 -9.61
CA CYS A 96 -9.63 14.63 -10.59
C CYS A 96 -10.02 15.99 -9.99
N LEU A 97 -9.54 17.09 -10.57
CA LEU A 97 -9.83 18.44 -10.08
C LEU A 97 -11.35 18.74 -10.01
N THR A 98 -12.10 18.26 -10.98
CA THR A 98 -13.57 18.37 -11.01
C THR A 98 -14.21 16.98 -11.13
N SER A 99 -14.02 16.16 -10.09
CA SER A 99 -14.63 14.82 -9.94
C SER A 99 -14.88 14.07 -11.27
N TYR A 100 -16.14 14.03 -11.73
CA TYR A 100 -16.54 13.24 -12.92
C TYR A 100 -16.23 13.92 -14.27
N ASP A 101 -15.89 15.18 -14.27
CA ASP A 101 -15.63 15.96 -15.51
C ASP A 101 -14.13 16.03 -15.86
N GLY A 102 -13.27 15.51 -15.03
CA GLY A 102 -11.82 15.63 -15.23
C GLY A 102 -11.26 16.94 -14.67
N PRO A 103 -10.37 17.67 -15.32
CA PRO A 103 -9.63 17.30 -16.56
C PRO A 103 -8.79 16.03 -16.40
N ALA A 104 -8.66 15.25 -17.47
CA ALA A 104 -7.97 13.95 -17.44
C ALA A 104 -6.53 14.04 -16.90
N ASN A 105 -5.80 15.08 -17.26
CA ASN A 105 -4.42 15.31 -16.82
C ASN A 105 -4.27 15.75 -15.35
N THR A 106 -5.37 15.99 -14.65
CA THR A 106 -5.38 16.32 -13.22
C THR A 106 -5.73 15.11 -12.36
N CYS A 107 -6.12 13.99 -12.96
CA CYS A 107 -6.52 12.80 -12.25
C CYS A 107 -5.28 12.09 -11.67
N SER A 108 -5.19 12.00 -10.36
CA SER A 108 -4.09 11.35 -9.65
C SER A 108 -4.61 10.25 -8.74
N LEU A 109 -3.76 9.30 -8.41
CA LEU A 109 -4.11 8.25 -7.44
C LEU A 109 -4.60 8.88 -6.13
N ILE A 110 -5.72 8.38 -5.62
CA ILE A 110 -6.19 8.75 -4.28
C ILE A 110 -5.17 8.21 -3.27
N PRO A 111 -4.54 9.06 -2.45
CA PRO A 111 -3.57 8.58 -1.49
C PRO A 111 -4.27 7.83 -0.35
N LEU A 112 -3.55 6.86 0.21
CA LEU A 112 -3.92 6.30 1.50
C LEU A 112 -3.70 7.35 2.59
N THR A 113 -4.62 7.37 3.55
CA THR A 113 -4.55 8.19 4.75
C THR A 113 -4.86 7.33 5.96
N ASN A 114 -4.67 7.83 7.18
CA ASN A 114 -5.01 7.08 8.39
C ASN A 114 -6.47 6.57 8.39
N ASN A 115 -7.38 7.33 7.76
CA ASN A 115 -8.82 6.99 7.77
C ASN A 115 -9.18 5.80 6.89
N ASN A 116 -8.42 5.53 5.83
CA ASN A 116 -8.74 4.47 4.87
C ASN A 116 -7.71 3.33 4.84
N PHE A 117 -6.55 3.49 5.47
CA PHE A 117 -5.42 2.56 5.41
C PHE A 117 -5.80 1.13 5.81
N GLN A 118 -6.30 0.95 7.03
CA GLN A 118 -6.65 -0.38 7.56
C GLN A 118 -7.77 -1.06 6.76
N ASN A 119 -8.81 -0.31 6.40
CA ASN A 119 -9.90 -0.84 5.59
C ASN A 119 -9.43 -1.24 4.19
N SER A 120 -8.50 -0.49 3.60
CA SER A 120 -7.92 -0.81 2.29
C SER A 120 -7.14 -2.12 2.32
N ILE A 121 -6.33 -2.36 3.36
CA ILE A 121 -5.63 -3.65 3.57
C ILE A 121 -6.63 -4.79 3.72
N SER A 122 -7.62 -4.64 4.60
CA SER A 122 -8.62 -5.69 4.86
C SER A 122 -9.42 -6.04 3.60
N ASN A 123 -9.85 -5.05 2.84
CA ASN A 123 -10.58 -5.26 1.57
C ASN A 123 -9.70 -5.94 0.52
N CYS A 124 -8.43 -5.56 0.43
CA CYS A 124 -7.47 -6.18 -0.46
C CYS A 124 -7.29 -7.66 -0.12
N LEU A 125 -6.89 -7.97 1.12
CA LEU A 125 -6.57 -9.32 1.54
C LEU A 125 -7.77 -10.25 1.59
N SER A 126 -8.99 -9.72 1.74
CA SER A 126 -10.22 -10.52 1.65
C SER A 126 -10.54 -10.97 0.22
N SER A 127 -10.08 -10.22 -0.78
CA SER A 127 -10.31 -10.52 -2.21
C SER A 127 -9.11 -11.18 -2.89
N SER A 128 -7.91 -10.98 -2.38
CA SER A 128 -6.64 -11.40 -2.98
C SER A 128 -5.61 -11.58 -1.86
N SER A 129 -5.47 -12.82 -1.39
CA SER A 129 -4.62 -13.13 -0.24
C SER A 129 -3.14 -12.84 -0.47
N ASP A 130 -2.69 -12.81 -1.73
CA ASP A 130 -1.31 -12.53 -2.17
C ASP A 130 -0.99 -11.02 -2.24
N GLY A 131 -1.95 -10.14 -1.93
CA GLY A 131 -1.77 -8.68 -2.03
C GLY A 131 -1.81 -8.12 -3.46
N MET A 132 -2.12 -8.95 -4.47
CA MET A 132 -2.27 -8.48 -5.86
C MET A 132 -3.45 -7.53 -6.05
N CYS A 133 -4.49 -7.64 -5.23
CA CYS A 133 -5.58 -6.67 -5.06
C CYS A 133 -6.10 -6.06 -6.35
N VAL A 134 -6.24 -6.85 -7.40
CA VAL A 134 -6.62 -6.39 -8.75
C VAL A 134 -7.94 -5.61 -8.79
N SER A 135 -8.80 -5.81 -7.80
CA SER A 135 -10.07 -5.10 -7.63
C SER A 135 -9.96 -3.87 -6.71
N SER A 136 -8.79 -3.64 -6.09
CA SER A 136 -8.58 -2.49 -5.20
C SER A 136 -8.51 -1.19 -6.01
N PRO A 137 -9.08 -0.08 -5.51
CA PRO A 137 -8.88 1.23 -6.12
C PRO A 137 -7.41 1.65 -6.14
N TYR A 138 -6.58 1.08 -5.26
CA TYR A 138 -5.16 1.39 -5.15
C TYR A 138 -4.26 0.46 -5.98
N GLY A 139 -4.83 -0.54 -6.66
CA GLY A 139 -4.07 -1.54 -7.42
C GLY A 139 -3.31 -2.52 -6.53
N VAL A 140 -2.20 -3.07 -7.03
CA VAL A 140 -1.33 -4.01 -6.30
C VAL A 140 -0.80 -3.37 -5.03
N MET A 141 -0.88 -4.07 -3.89
CA MET A 141 -0.54 -3.52 -2.57
C MET A 141 0.89 -2.96 -2.51
N SER A 142 1.86 -3.59 -3.16
CA SER A 142 3.23 -3.10 -3.24
C SER A 142 3.37 -1.71 -3.90
N SER A 143 2.41 -1.28 -4.72
CA SER A 143 2.44 0.03 -5.39
C SER A 143 1.61 1.12 -4.70
N TRP A 144 1.09 0.87 -3.52
CA TRP A 144 0.25 1.85 -2.82
C TRP A 144 1.02 3.10 -2.40
N ASN A 145 0.43 4.27 -2.61
CA ASN A 145 0.98 5.52 -2.11
C ASN A 145 0.62 5.71 -0.63
N THR A 146 1.59 5.46 0.25
CA THR A 146 1.45 5.53 1.71
C THR A 146 2.00 6.82 2.32
N SER A 147 2.48 7.76 1.52
CA SER A 147 3.20 8.97 1.96
C SER A 147 2.41 9.88 2.92
N LEU A 148 1.07 9.79 2.92
CA LEU A 148 0.21 10.56 3.83
C LEU A 148 -0.28 9.74 5.05
N VAL A 149 0.19 8.51 5.19
CA VAL A 149 -0.13 7.68 6.37
C VAL A 149 0.87 7.97 7.47
N THR A 150 0.40 8.42 8.61
CA THR A 150 1.22 8.69 9.81
C THR A 150 0.98 7.67 10.92
N ASN A 151 -0.08 6.86 10.81
CA ASN A 151 -0.41 5.81 11.76
C ASN A 151 -0.77 4.52 11.00
N MET A 152 0.08 3.50 11.14
CA MET A 152 -0.10 2.18 10.54
C MET A 152 -0.53 1.12 11.56
N ALA A 153 -0.93 1.54 12.76
CA ALA A 153 -1.32 0.62 13.81
C ALA A 153 -2.42 -0.35 13.34
N ASN A 154 -2.25 -1.64 13.69
CA ASN A 154 -3.16 -2.73 13.36
C ASN A 154 -3.38 -2.98 11.86
N GLY A 155 -2.55 -2.45 10.97
CA GLY A 155 -2.75 -2.54 9.52
C GLY A 155 -3.06 -3.95 9.03
N PHE A 156 -2.30 -4.95 9.46
CA PHE A 156 -2.46 -6.36 9.09
C PHE A 156 -2.94 -7.26 10.23
N SER A 157 -3.26 -6.71 11.41
CA SER A 157 -3.47 -7.47 12.65
C SER A 157 -4.65 -8.46 12.62
N ASN A 158 -5.60 -8.28 11.73
CA ASN A 158 -6.78 -9.15 11.60
C ASN A 158 -6.79 -9.93 10.28
N SER A 159 -5.63 -10.10 9.65
CA SER A 159 -5.52 -10.79 8.37
C SER A 159 -5.59 -12.32 8.54
N TYR A 160 -6.62 -12.82 9.27
CA TYR A 160 -6.86 -14.25 9.54
C TYR A 160 -7.17 -15.08 8.29
N TYR A 161 -7.23 -14.48 7.11
CA TYR A 161 -7.97 -15.05 5.97
C TYR A 161 -7.17 -16.02 5.10
N SER A 162 -5.93 -16.37 5.45
CA SER A 162 -5.22 -17.32 4.62
C SER A 162 -4.18 -18.15 5.39
N TYR A 163 -4.32 -19.46 5.31
CA TYR A 163 -3.23 -20.41 5.63
C TYR A 163 -2.14 -20.43 4.55
N ASN A 164 -2.12 -19.45 3.64
CA ASN A 164 -1.14 -19.36 2.58
C ASN A 164 0.14 -18.73 3.12
N TYR A 165 1.26 -19.34 2.84
CA TYR A 165 2.61 -18.84 3.14
C TYR A 165 3.04 -17.79 2.12
N ASP A 166 2.13 -16.90 1.72
CA ASP A 166 2.40 -15.90 0.71
C ASP A 166 3.33 -14.81 1.25
N PHE A 167 4.32 -14.45 0.48
CA PHE A 167 5.21 -13.33 0.74
C PHE A 167 4.52 -12.03 0.28
N ILE A 168 4.56 -10.99 1.12
CA ILE A 168 4.04 -9.66 0.77
C ILE A 168 5.22 -8.69 0.70
N ASP A 169 5.49 -8.20 -0.50
CA ASP A 169 6.51 -7.16 -0.70
C ASP A 169 5.92 -5.77 -0.42
N LEU A 170 6.42 -5.14 0.64
CA LEU A 170 6.07 -3.77 1.05
C LEU A 170 7.26 -2.83 0.95
N SER A 171 8.36 -3.26 0.33
CA SER A 171 9.62 -2.51 0.26
C SER A 171 9.49 -1.12 -0.38
N SER A 172 8.49 -0.93 -1.24
CA SER A 172 8.24 0.35 -1.92
C SER A 172 7.35 1.33 -1.14
N TRP A 173 6.81 0.93 0.01
CA TRP A 173 5.98 1.83 0.81
C TRP A 173 6.81 2.97 1.42
N ASP A 174 6.33 4.19 1.25
CA ASP A 174 6.87 5.35 1.95
C ASP A 174 6.29 5.41 3.37
N VAL A 175 7.12 5.06 4.36
CA VAL A 175 6.76 5.09 5.78
C VAL A 175 7.44 6.22 6.55
N SER A 176 8.16 7.11 5.85
CA SER A 176 8.97 8.19 6.45
C SER A 176 8.17 9.22 7.26
N SER A 177 6.83 9.20 7.17
CA SER A 177 5.94 10.05 7.97
C SER A 177 5.24 9.30 9.10
N VAL A 178 5.49 7.98 9.24
CA VAL A 178 4.79 7.13 10.22
C VAL A 178 5.36 7.34 11.62
N THR A 179 4.48 7.52 12.59
CA THR A 179 4.84 7.66 14.01
C THR A 179 4.42 6.46 14.87
N SER A 180 3.42 5.69 14.45
CA SER A 180 3.00 4.47 15.14
C SER A 180 2.84 3.30 14.17
N MET A 181 3.45 2.17 14.54
CA MET A 181 3.33 0.87 13.90
C MET A 181 2.84 -0.20 14.89
N SER A 182 2.15 0.24 15.96
CA SER A 182 1.65 -0.65 17.01
C SER A 182 0.80 -1.78 16.42
N SER A 183 1.14 -3.01 16.73
CA SER A 183 0.45 -4.24 16.29
C SER A 183 0.27 -4.37 14.76
N MET A 184 1.06 -3.66 13.95
CA MET A 184 0.87 -3.58 12.50
C MET A 184 0.84 -4.96 11.83
N PHE A 185 1.70 -5.87 12.24
CA PHE A 185 1.80 -7.25 11.73
C PHE A 185 1.47 -8.30 12.79
N SER A 186 0.77 -7.90 13.86
CA SER A 186 0.38 -8.83 14.93
C SER A 186 -0.51 -9.93 14.38
N ASN A 187 -0.22 -11.19 14.79
CA ASN A 187 -0.89 -12.40 14.35
C ASN A 187 -0.78 -12.70 12.84
N LEU A 188 0.26 -12.22 12.20
CA LEU A 188 0.60 -12.58 10.81
C LEU A 188 1.31 -13.95 10.79
N TYR A 189 0.58 -15.02 11.16
CA TYR A 189 1.13 -16.34 11.54
C TYR A 189 1.99 -17.01 10.46
N TYR A 190 1.58 -16.93 9.20
CA TYR A 190 2.13 -17.77 8.12
C TYR A 190 2.75 -16.97 6.98
N ARG A 191 2.96 -15.67 7.17
CA ARG A 191 3.47 -14.79 6.12
C ARG A 191 4.74 -14.10 6.55
N ASN A 192 5.67 -13.96 5.61
CA ASN A 192 6.76 -13.03 5.74
C ASN A 192 6.45 -11.74 4.96
N VAL A 193 6.98 -10.62 5.45
CA VAL A 193 6.85 -9.30 4.81
C VAL A 193 8.22 -8.70 4.61
N GLU A 194 8.44 -8.04 3.46
CA GLU A 194 9.68 -7.33 3.20
C GLU A 194 9.56 -5.87 3.61
N VAL A 195 10.35 -5.49 4.60
CA VAL A 195 10.33 -4.16 5.23
C VAL A 195 11.74 -3.60 5.51
N SER A 196 12.79 -4.26 5.01
CA SER A 196 14.20 -3.92 5.30
C SER A 196 14.60 -2.52 4.84
N SER A 197 13.92 -2.00 3.80
CA SER A 197 14.21 -0.68 3.22
C SER A 197 13.46 0.49 3.89
N TRP A 198 12.63 0.22 4.90
CA TRP A 198 11.79 1.24 5.50
C TRP A 198 12.58 2.29 6.30
N ASP A 199 12.25 3.56 6.11
CA ASP A 199 12.69 4.66 6.97
C ASP A 199 11.76 4.79 8.18
N VAL A 200 12.15 4.17 9.30
CA VAL A 200 11.38 4.17 10.55
C VAL A 200 11.85 5.23 11.55
N SER A 201 12.70 6.17 11.13
CA SER A 201 13.36 7.15 12.02
C SER A 201 12.38 8.04 12.80
N LYS A 202 11.12 8.19 12.34
CA LYS A 202 10.07 8.94 13.06
C LYS A 202 9.13 8.08 13.88
N VAL A 203 9.28 6.75 13.83
CA VAL A 203 8.41 5.85 14.59
C VAL A 203 8.73 5.94 16.07
N THR A 204 7.71 6.17 16.88
CA THR A 204 7.82 6.24 18.35
C THR A 204 7.21 5.04 19.05
N ASP A 205 6.30 4.32 18.40
CA ASP A 205 5.57 3.19 18.99
C ASP A 205 5.58 1.97 18.08
N MET A 206 6.21 0.89 18.55
CA MET A 206 6.31 -0.43 17.92
C MET A 206 5.73 -1.53 18.83
N PHE A 207 4.79 -1.17 19.73
CA PHE A 207 4.11 -2.09 20.64
C PHE A 207 3.52 -3.29 19.88
N TYR A 208 3.94 -4.51 20.20
CA TYR A 208 3.49 -5.76 19.59
C TYR A 208 3.56 -5.79 18.04
N MET A 209 4.43 -5.03 17.40
CA MET A 209 4.43 -4.86 15.94
C MET A 209 4.47 -6.19 15.16
N PHE A 210 5.28 -7.14 15.60
CA PHE A 210 5.43 -8.48 15.00
C PHE A 210 5.01 -9.62 15.95
N GLN A 211 4.12 -9.32 16.91
CA GLN A 211 3.60 -10.35 17.81
C GLN A 211 3.00 -11.51 17.01
N SER A 212 3.43 -12.73 17.31
CA SER A 212 2.95 -13.96 16.66
C SER A 212 3.08 -13.94 15.12
N ALA A 213 3.99 -13.14 14.59
CA ALA A 213 4.41 -13.21 13.18
C ALA A 213 5.44 -14.36 13.05
N TYR A 214 4.98 -15.62 13.01
CA TYR A 214 5.81 -16.82 13.17
C TYR A 214 6.91 -16.95 12.11
N GLU A 215 6.62 -16.56 10.87
CA GLU A 215 7.52 -16.68 9.72
C GLU A 215 8.35 -15.41 9.47
N PHE A 216 8.14 -14.34 10.25
CA PHE A 216 8.81 -13.06 10.03
C PHE A 216 10.31 -13.15 10.31
N ASN A 217 11.11 -12.78 9.32
CA ASN A 217 12.57 -12.68 9.46
C ASN A 217 13.20 -11.72 8.42
N SER A 218 12.59 -10.56 8.16
CA SER A 218 13.20 -9.51 7.33
C SER A 218 14.43 -8.91 8.02
N ASP A 219 15.40 -8.44 7.25
CA ASP A 219 16.60 -7.79 7.79
C ASP A 219 16.27 -6.39 8.33
N LEU A 220 16.36 -6.22 9.64
CA LEU A 220 16.11 -4.95 10.34
C LEU A 220 17.38 -4.23 10.79
N SER A 221 18.58 -4.71 10.39
CA SER A 221 19.86 -4.19 10.85
C SER A 221 20.09 -2.72 10.52
N LYS A 222 19.38 -2.19 9.53
CA LYS A 222 19.50 -0.80 9.05
C LYS A 222 18.42 0.14 9.59
N TRP A 223 17.49 -0.36 10.37
CA TRP A 223 16.44 0.50 10.94
C TRP A 223 17.02 1.47 11.97
N ASP A 224 16.70 2.75 11.81
CA ASP A 224 16.94 3.76 12.83
C ASP A 224 15.76 3.78 13.81
N VAL A 225 15.96 3.17 14.98
CA VAL A 225 14.96 3.08 16.04
C VAL A 225 15.19 4.07 17.17
N SER A 226 16.08 5.04 16.99
CA SER A 226 16.49 5.99 18.04
C SER A 226 15.34 6.85 18.59
N SER A 227 14.26 7.02 17.81
CA SER A 227 13.05 7.72 18.27
C SER A 227 12.04 6.83 18.98
N VAL A 228 12.22 5.50 18.98
CA VAL A 228 11.22 4.57 19.53
C VAL A 228 11.22 4.61 21.05
N THR A 229 10.03 4.80 21.62
CA THR A 229 9.83 4.86 23.07
C THR A 229 9.18 3.58 23.63
N ASN A 230 8.58 2.75 22.77
CA ASN A 230 7.86 1.55 23.18
C ASN A 230 8.06 0.40 22.16
N MET A 231 8.69 -0.69 22.61
CA MET A 231 8.95 -1.93 21.89
C MET A 231 8.38 -3.15 22.64
N TYR A 232 7.43 -2.92 23.57
CA TYR A 232 6.87 -4.00 24.39
C TYR A 232 6.29 -5.11 23.53
N GLY A 233 6.76 -6.33 23.72
CA GLY A 233 6.33 -7.52 22.99
C GLY A 233 6.55 -7.48 21.49
N MET A 234 7.45 -6.62 20.96
CA MET A 234 7.60 -6.40 19.52
C MET A 234 7.77 -7.70 18.73
N PHE A 235 8.53 -8.67 19.25
CA PHE A 235 8.78 -9.98 18.63
C PHE A 235 8.21 -11.14 19.45
N TYR A 236 7.18 -10.89 20.26
CA TYR A 236 6.52 -11.92 21.07
C TYR A 236 6.03 -13.08 20.18
N ASN A 237 6.47 -14.31 20.42
CA ASN A 237 6.21 -15.50 19.60
C ASN A 237 6.66 -15.37 18.11
N ALA A 238 7.56 -14.48 17.74
CA ALA A 238 8.13 -14.43 16.41
C ALA A 238 9.21 -15.53 16.27
N TYR A 239 8.79 -16.78 16.08
CA TYR A 239 9.63 -17.98 16.23
C TYR A 239 10.85 -18.01 15.29
N ARG A 240 10.77 -17.40 14.10
CA ARG A 240 11.85 -17.38 13.11
C ARG A 240 12.68 -16.11 13.12
N PHE A 241 12.29 -15.11 13.90
CA PHE A 241 12.99 -13.84 13.91
C PHE A 241 14.43 -14.00 14.40
N ASN A 242 15.40 -13.62 13.57
CA ASN A 242 16.82 -13.64 13.89
C ASN A 242 17.63 -12.59 13.10
N SER A 243 17.10 -11.39 12.88
CA SER A 243 17.86 -10.28 12.32
C SER A 243 18.86 -9.72 13.32
N ASP A 244 20.05 -9.31 12.86
CA ASP A 244 21.05 -8.66 13.70
C ASP A 244 20.63 -7.22 14.02
N ILE A 245 20.16 -7.03 15.24
CA ILE A 245 19.73 -5.74 15.79
C ILE A 245 20.65 -5.22 16.90
N SER A 246 21.85 -5.79 17.02
CA SER A 246 22.84 -5.43 18.05
C SER A 246 23.23 -3.95 18.05
N LYS A 247 23.09 -3.29 16.89
CA LYS A 247 23.46 -1.87 16.69
C LYS A 247 22.30 -0.89 16.88
N TRP A 248 21.12 -1.36 17.23
CA TRP A 248 20.00 -0.47 17.48
C TRP A 248 20.28 0.48 18.65
N ASP A 249 19.98 1.77 18.46
CA ASP A 249 19.95 2.74 19.54
C ASP A 249 18.57 2.68 20.22
N VAL A 250 18.53 2.05 21.39
CA VAL A 250 17.32 1.89 22.19
C VAL A 250 17.26 2.85 23.38
N SER A 251 18.08 3.88 23.38
CA SER A 251 18.22 4.82 24.51
C SER A 251 16.96 5.62 24.81
N SER A 252 16.06 5.76 23.84
CA SER A 252 14.75 6.44 24.01
C SER A 252 13.66 5.52 24.58
N VAL A 253 13.87 4.21 24.64
CA VAL A 253 12.84 3.27 25.11
C VAL A 253 12.60 3.43 26.61
N MET A 254 11.31 3.59 26.97
CA MET A 254 10.89 3.83 28.37
C MET A 254 11.07 2.59 29.23
N PHE A 255 11.08 2.75 30.56
CA PHE A 255 11.39 1.73 31.57
C PHE A 255 10.76 0.35 31.35
N SER A 256 9.49 0.26 30.96
CA SER A 256 8.80 -1.01 30.70
C SER A 256 8.66 -1.31 29.21
N GLY A 257 9.27 -0.51 28.36
CA GLY A 257 9.05 -0.53 26.91
C GLY A 257 9.66 -1.71 26.15
N MET A 258 10.41 -2.60 26.84
CA MET A 258 10.97 -3.83 26.26
C MET A 258 10.41 -5.10 26.90
N GLY A 259 9.45 -5.02 27.83
CA GLY A 259 8.86 -6.22 28.43
C GLY A 259 8.36 -7.19 27.35
N PHE A 260 8.61 -8.48 27.52
CA PHE A 260 8.23 -9.56 26.60
C PHE A 260 8.73 -9.42 25.16
N MET A 261 9.69 -8.55 24.86
CA MET A 261 10.07 -8.23 23.48
C MET A 261 10.45 -9.47 22.66
N PHE A 262 11.20 -10.41 23.25
CA PHE A 262 11.60 -11.67 22.61
C PHE A 262 10.96 -12.91 23.24
N PHE A 263 9.83 -12.74 23.94
CA PHE A 263 9.15 -13.88 24.56
C PHE A 263 8.86 -14.96 23.50
N SER A 264 9.41 -16.17 23.71
CA SER A 264 9.33 -17.29 22.77
C SER A 264 9.83 -17.02 21.34
N ALA A 265 10.65 -16.00 21.11
CA ALA A 265 11.34 -15.80 19.84
C ALA A 265 12.51 -16.81 19.72
N SER A 266 12.18 -18.07 19.46
CA SER A 266 13.04 -19.23 19.66
C SER A 266 14.30 -19.26 18.77
N ALA A 267 14.30 -18.55 17.63
CA ALA A 267 15.47 -18.47 16.75
C ALA A 267 16.40 -17.30 17.10
N PHE A 268 15.96 -16.32 17.89
CA PHE A 268 16.76 -15.12 18.19
C PHE A 268 18.02 -15.46 19.02
N ASN A 269 19.20 -15.09 18.52
CA ASN A 269 20.48 -15.37 19.19
C ASN A 269 21.57 -14.31 18.99
N HIS A 270 21.19 -13.06 18.71
CA HIS A 270 22.15 -11.97 18.57
C HIS A 270 22.48 -11.29 19.91
N ASP A 271 23.75 -10.91 20.08
CA ASP A 271 24.22 -10.19 21.28
C ASP A 271 23.66 -8.75 21.30
N VAL A 272 22.88 -8.45 22.33
CA VAL A 272 22.31 -7.12 22.60
C VAL A 272 22.86 -6.48 23.88
N SER A 273 23.92 -7.02 24.45
CA SER A 273 24.57 -6.49 25.66
C SER A 273 25.12 -5.05 25.49
N GLY A 274 25.26 -4.61 24.23
CA GLY A 274 25.62 -3.25 23.86
C GLY A 274 24.51 -2.20 24.05
N TRP A 275 23.26 -2.62 24.22
CA TRP A 275 22.14 -1.68 24.37
C TRP A 275 22.25 -0.86 25.65
N ARG A 276 21.81 0.41 25.59
CA ARG A 276 21.86 1.37 26.70
C ARG A 276 20.52 2.12 26.81
N GLY A 277 20.27 2.70 27.97
CA GLY A 277 19.10 3.53 28.25
C GLY A 277 18.13 2.91 29.25
N PRO A 278 17.03 3.62 29.58
CA PRO A 278 16.18 3.28 30.72
C PRO A 278 15.63 1.86 30.69
N ALA A 279 15.20 1.37 29.52
CA ALA A 279 14.70 0.02 29.41
C ALA A 279 15.82 -1.02 29.41
N ALA A 280 16.90 -0.79 28.67
CA ALA A 280 18.01 -1.74 28.55
C ALA A 280 18.77 -1.96 29.87
N GLU A 281 18.83 -0.93 30.72
CA GLU A 281 19.54 -0.95 32.01
C GLU A 281 18.63 -1.34 33.17
N SER A 282 17.37 -1.70 32.93
CA SER A 282 16.42 -2.10 33.95
C SER A 282 15.93 -3.54 33.73
N SER A 283 15.42 -4.16 34.80
CA SER A 283 14.81 -5.50 34.69
C SER A 283 13.55 -5.44 33.85
N GLN A 284 13.56 -6.12 32.69
CA GLN A 284 12.40 -6.24 31.82
C GLN A 284 11.65 -7.55 32.08
N SER A 285 10.31 -7.47 32.18
CA SER A 285 9.48 -8.66 32.40
C SER A 285 9.64 -9.65 31.24
N ASN A 286 10.15 -10.85 31.51
CA ASN A 286 10.24 -11.97 30.58
C ASN A 286 10.84 -11.63 29.20
N LEU A 287 11.82 -10.72 29.14
CA LEU A 287 12.42 -10.21 27.90
C LEU A 287 12.82 -11.35 26.95
N PHE A 288 13.54 -12.37 27.44
CA PHE A 288 14.02 -13.53 26.66
C PHE A 288 13.38 -14.85 27.07
N TYR A 289 12.26 -14.84 27.81
CA TYR A 289 11.64 -16.10 28.24
C TYR A 289 11.23 -16.94 27.03
N GLY A 290 11.75 -18.16 26.92
CA GLY A 290 11.48 -19.06 25.79
C GLY A 290 12.24 -18.73 24.49
N ALA A 291 13.13 -17.76 24.47
CA ALA A 291 14.08 -17.52 23.38
C ALA A 291 15.22 -18.56 23.45
N THR A 292 14.95 -19.78 23.03
CA THR A 292 15.78 -20.98 23.32
C THR A 292 17.14 -20.99 22.59
N ALA A 293 17.29 -20.22 21.51
CA ALA A 293 18.58 -20.05 20.84
C ALA A 293 19.44 -18.95 21.48
N PHE A 294 18.86 -18.06 22.26
CA PHE A 294 19.58 -17.00 22.94
C PHE A 294 20.40 -17.60 24.10
N ILE A 295 21.71 -17.46 24.02
CA ILE A 295 22.65 -17.93 25.07
C ILE A 295 23.22 -16.67 25.71
N ASP A 296 23.00 -16.51 27.04
CA ASP A 296 23.57 -15.44 27.87
C ASP A 296 25.09 -15.50 27.93
#